data_94db1558f517f7aa5c7b7275c3efb57b
#
_entry.id   94db1558f517f7aa5c7b7275c3efb57b
#
_cell.length_a   1.000
_cell.length_b   1.000
_cell.length_c   1.000
_cell.angle_alpha   90.00
_cell.angle_beta   90.00
_cell.angle_gamma   90.00
#
_symmetry.space_group_name_H-M   'P 1'
#
loop_
_entity.id
_entity.type
_entity.pdbx_description
1 polymer ?
#
loop_
_entity_poly.entity_id
_entity_poly.type
_entity_poly.pdbx_seq_one_letter_code
_entity_poly.pdbx_strand_id
1 'polypeptide(L)'
;MLMRFGPMPPVMHVHTANYRLVVLRGEMKHWAQGQTAADVDVLGPGSFWYQPGGQPHADVCLSDQCEMFISWDGKRDAHAAP
;
A
#
# COMPACT_ATOMS: atom_id res chain seq x y z
N MET A 1 10.51 7.58 -3.79
CA MET A 1 11.16 6.34 -3.31
C MET A 1 10.67 5.17 -4.15
N LEU A 2 11.57 4.41 -4.71
CA LEU A 2 11.22 3.17 -5.40
C LEU A 2 11.19 2.03 -4.39
N MET A 3 10.12 1.25 -4.39
CA MET A 3 9.95 0.12 -3.47
C MET A 3 9.58 -1.13 -4.25
N ARG A 4 10.06 -2.29 -3.80
CA ARG A 4 9.74 -3.60 -4.35
C ARG A 4 9.42 -4.56 -3.23
N PHE A 5 8.42 -5.39 -3.43
CA PHE A 5 8.18 -6.53 -2.55
C PHE A 5 7.35 -7.60 -3.28
N GLY A 6 7.40 -8.80 -2.76
CA GLY A 6 6.64 -9.92 -3.27
C GLY A 6 5.41 -10.22 -2.43
N PRO A 7 4.78 -11.38 -2.66
CA PRO A 7 3.63 -11.81 -1.89
C PRO A 7 3.99 -11.97 -0.41
N MET A 8 3.18 -11.36 0.44
CA MET A 8 3.31 -11.44 1.89
C MET A 8 1.91 -11.42 2.50
N PRO A 9 1.69 -12.04 3.66
CA PRO A 9 0.43 -11.87 4.36
C PRO A 9 0.17 -10.39 4.63
N PRO A 10 -1.04 -9.88 4.37
CA PRO A 10 -1.36 -8.50 4.65
C PRO A 10 -1.36 -8.22 6.14
N VAL A 11 -0.82 -7.07 6.54
CA VAL A 11 -0.80 -6.61 7.91
C VAL A 11 -1.40 -5.22 7.96
N MET A 12 -2.42 -5.04 8.79
CA MET A 12 -2.99 -3.72 9.02
C MET A 12 -1.96 -2.86 9.74
N HIS A 13 -1.60 -1.73 9.14
CA HIS A 13 -0.54 -0.86 9.64
C HIS A 13 -0.88 0.61 9.42
N VAL A 14 -0.09 1.48 10.03
CA VAL A 14 -0.28 2.91 9.97
C VAL A 14 1.06 3.61 9.78
N HIS A 15 1.07 4.70 9.03
CA HIS A 15 2.23 5.58 8.87
C HIS A 15 1.92 6.93 9.48
N THR A 16 2.95 7.62 9.96
CA THR A 16 2.78 8.97 10.50
C THR A 16 2.46 9.98 9.42
N ALA A 17 3.18 9.93 8.30
CA ALA A 17 3.01 10.88 7.19
C ALA A 17 2.01 10.37 6.17
N ASN A 18 1.42 11.32 5.42
CA ASN A 18 0.69 11.00 4.21
C ASN A 18 1.65 10.51 3.13
N TYR A 19 1.17 9.69 2.21
CA TYR A 19 1.95 9.34 1.03
C TYR A 19 1.08 9.17 -0.19
N ARG A 20 1.72 9.21 -1.35
CA ARG A 20 1.12 8.91 -2.65
C ARG A 20 1.92 7.79 -3.27
N LEU A 21 1.23 6.90 -3.96
CA LEU A 21 1.86 5.72 -4.55
C LEU A 21 1.33 5.51 -5.95
N VAL A 22 2.24 5.20 -6.88
CA VAL A 22 1.87 4.73 -8.21
C VAL A 22 2.45 3.34 -8.40
N VAL A 23 1.62 2.41 -8.89
CA VAL A 23 2.06 1.05 -9.22
C VAL A 23 2.81 1.09 -10.54
N LEU A 24 4.06 0.60 -10.55
CA LEU A 24 4.89 0.55 -11.74
C LEU A 24 4.88 -0.83 -12.38
N ARG A 25 4.79 -1.90 -11.57
CA ARG A 25 4.86 -3.27 -12.02
C ARG A 25 4.11 -4.18 -11.06
N GLY A 26 3.45 -5.21 -11.61
CA GLY A 26 2.69 -6.15 -10.81
C GLY A 26 1.28 -5.70 -10.52
N GLU A 27 0.56 -6.51 -9.76
CA GLU A 27 -0.82 -6.26 -9.38
C GLU A 27 -0.92 -6.24 -7.86
N MET A 28 -1.63 -5.25 -7.35
CA MET A 28 -1.75 -5.01 -5.91
C MET A 28 -3.20 -4.85 -5.50
N LYS A 29 -3.46 -4.99 -4.22
CA LYS A 29 -4.69 -4.53 -3.57
C LYS A 29 -4.34 -3.66 -2.38
N HIS A 30 -5.23 -2.72 -2.07
CA HIS A 30 -5.07 -1.76 -0.99
C HIS A 30 -6.45 -1.50 -0.38
N TRP A 31 -6.56 -1.57 0.95
CA TRP A 31 -7.84 -1.37 1.63
C TRP A 31 -7.66 -0.71 2.99
N ALA A 32 -8.71 -0.02 3.42
CA ALA A 32 -8.76 0.66 4.70
C ALA A 32 -9.22 -0.30 5.81
N GLN A 33 -9.01 0.11 7.04
CA GLN A 33 -9.55 -0.60 8.19
C GLN A 33 -11.08 -0.70 8.05
N GLY A 34 -11.63 -1.86 8.32
CA GLY A 34 -13.05 -2.16 8.13
C GLY A 34 -13.39 -2.77 6.79
N GLN A 35 -12.46 -2.76 5.85
CA GLN A 35 -12.57 -3.44 4.56
C GLN A 35 -11.72 -4.72 4.57
N THR A 36 -11.93 -5.56 3.56
CA THR A 36 -11.10 -6.73 3.31
C THR A 36 -10.59 -6.71 1.88
N ALA A 37 -9.66 -7.60 1.55
CA ALA A 37 -9.17 -7.72 0.19
C ALA A 37 -10.27 -8.00 -0.83
N ALA A 38 -11.35 -8.66 -0.43
CA ALA A 38 -12.47 -8.96 -1.31
C ALA A 38 -13.31 -7.72 -1.67
N ASP A 39 -13.20 -6.64 -0.87
CA ASP A 39 -13.99 -5.43 -1.05
C ASP A 39 -13.40 -4.44 -2.06
N VAL A 40 -12.18 -4.68 -2.52
CA VAL A 40 -11.44 -3.71 -3.35
C VAL A 40 -10.98 -4.33 -4.66
N ASP A 41 -10.76 -3.47 -5.65
CA ASP A 41 -10.32 -3.90 -6.97
C ASP A 41 -8.82 -4.20 -7.00
N VAL A 42 -8.41 -4.99 -8.00
CA VAL A 42 -7.00 -5.18 -8.32
C VAL A 42 -6.47 -3.90 -8.96
N LEU A 43 -5.29 -3.47 -8.50
CA LEU A 43 -4.60 -2.28 -8.99
C LEU A 43 -3.36 -2.69 -9.78
N GLY A 44 -3.42 -2.56 -11.08
CA GLY A 44 -2.31 -2.87 -11.98
C GLY A 44 -1.41 -1.66 -12.23
N PRO A 45 -0.41 -1.80 -13.14
CA PRO A 45 0.51 -0.71 -13.47
C PRO A 45 -0.22 0.56 -13.90
N GLY A 46 0.24 1.70 -13.40
CA GLY A 46 -0.38 2.99 -13.62
C GLY A 46 -1.44 3.36 -12.58
N SER A 47 -1.86 2.43 -11.75
CA SER A 47 -2.79 2.72 -10.66
C SER A 47 -2.12 3.61 -9.60
N PHE A 48 -2.94 4.44 -8.99
CA PHE A 48 -2.50 5.43 -8.01
C PHE A 48 -3.41 5.37 -6.79
N TRP A 49 -2.82 5.57 -5.59
CA TRP A 49 -3.62 5.89 -4.42
C TRP A 49 -2.93 6.89 -3.52
N TYR A 50 -3.74 7.60 -2.75
CA TYR A 50 -3.31 8.50 -1.71
C TYR A 50 -3.67 7.90 -0.35
N GLN A 51 -2.72 7.85 0.57
CA GLN A 51 -2.92 7.32 1.91
C GLN A 51 -2.70 8.40 2.94
N PRO A 52 -3.75 8.85 3.64
CA PRO A 52 -3.57 9.77 4.75
C PRO A 52 -2.77 9.15 5.88
N GLY A 53 -1.90 9.93 6.51
CA GLY A 53 -1.22 9.53 7.73
C GLY A 53 -2.21 9.25 8.86
N GLY A 54 -1.85 8.34 9.74
CA GLY A 54 -2.66 8.00 10.90
C GLY A 54 -3.87 7.12 10.62
N GLN A 55 -4.11 6.75 9.36
CA GLN A 55 -5.22 5.84 9.01
C GLN A 55 -4.72 4.43 8.80
N PRO A 56 -5.21 3.46 9.61
CA PRO A 56 -4.84 2.05 9.41
C PRO A 56 -5.30 1.54 8.05
N HIS A 57 -4.42 0.82 7.40
CA HIS A 57 -4.68 0.24 6.08
C HIS A 57 -3.82 -1.01 5.89
N ALA A 58 -4.11 -1.75 4.85
CA ALA A 58 -3.30 -2.90 4.43
C ALA A 58 -3.16 -2.92 2.92
N ASP A 59 -2.11 -3.54 2.46
CA ASP A 59 -1.89 -3.75 1.04
C ASP A 59 -1.18 -5.08 0.81
N VAL A 60 -1.27 -5.59 -0.41
CA VAL A 60 -0.72 -6.89 -0.75
C VAL A 60 -0.28 -6.88 -2.20
N CYS A 61 0.81 -7.58 -2.50
CA CYS A 61 1.24 -7.87 -3.86
C CYS A 61 0.66 -9.22 -4.27
N LEU A 62 -0.05 -9.23 -5.40
CA LEU A 62 -0.66 -10.45 -5.95
C LEU A 62 0.24 -11.14 -6.98
N SER A 63 1.30 -10.48 -7.40
CA SER A 63 2.27 -10.99 -8.36
C SER A 63 3.50 -11.52 -7.64
N ASP A 64 4.42 -12.16 -8.39
CA ASP A 64 5.69 -12.62 -7.82
C ASP A 64 6.49 -11.45 -7.26
N GLN A 65 6.38 -10.29 -7.91
CA GLN A 65 7.03 -9.06 -7.46
C GLN A 65 6.21 -7.86 -7.89
N CYS A 66 6.07 -6.89 -7.00
CA CYS A 66 5.47 -5.60 -7.29
C CYS A 66 6.51 -4.50 -7.12
N GLU A 67 6.43 -3.50 -7.99
CA GLU A 67 7.27 -2.29 -7.91
C GLU A 67 6.36 -1.07 -7.89
N MET A 68 6.70 -0.11 -7.06
CA MET A 68 5.92 1.11 -6.92
C MET A 68 6.83 2.29 -6.60
N PHE A 69 6.37 3.47 -6.96
CA PHE A 69 7.02 4.72 -6.57
C PHE A 69 6.15 5.41 -5.53
N ILE A 70 6.77 5.80 -4.41
CA ILE A 70 6.08 6.40 -3.28
C ILE A 70 6.67 7.77 -2.99
N SER A 71 5.80 8.76 -2.83
CA SER A 71 6.17 10.12 -2.40
C SER A 71 5.59 10.37 -1.02
N TRP A 72 6.46 10.63 -0.05
CA TRP A 72 6.10 10.84 1.35
C TRP A 72 6.06 12.33 1.69
N ASP A 73 5.08 12.75 2.48
CA ASP A 73 4.98 14.13 2.96
C ASP A 73 5.79 14.38 4.24
N GLY A 74 6.50 13.38 4.70
CA GLY A 74 7.29 13.49 5.92
C GLY A 74 8.05 12.21 6.20
N LYS A 75 8.16 11.88 7.48
CA LYS A 75 8.92 10.72 7.94
C LYS A 75 8.35 9.41 7.38
N ARG A 76 9.24 8.58 6.86
CA ARG A 76 8.90 7.22 6.43
C ARG A 76 9.00 6.29 7.63
N ASP A 77 7.86 5.87 8.13
CA ASP A 77 7.77 4.90 9.22
C ASP A 77 6.58 3.97 8.97
N ALA A 78 6.49 2.92 9.73
CA ALA A 78 5.34 2.03 9.72
C ALA A 78 5.20 1.40 11.10
N HIS A 79 3.97 1.36 11.58
CA HIS A 79 3.63 0.79 12.88
C HIS A 79 2.47 -0.18 12.70
N ALA A 80 2.49 -1.30 13.43
CA ALA A 80 1.36 -2.21 13.43
C ALA A 80 0.12 -1.47 13.97
N ALA A 81 -1.02 -1.62 13.31
CA ALA A 81 -2.26 -1.04 13.77
C ALA A 81 -2.87 -1.93 14.86
N PRO A 82 -3.51 -1.34 15.89
CA PRO A 82 -4.21 -2.11 16.90
C PRO A 82 -5.38 -2.92 16.33
#